data_4dfaf641ad6f4c7779981dac8eb2ff0a
#
_entry.id   4dfaf641ad6f4c7779981dac8eb2ff0a
#
_cell.length_a   1.000
_cell.length_b   1.000
_cell.length_c   1.000
_cell.angle_alpha   90.00
_cell.angle_beta   90.00
_cell.angle_gamma   90.00
#
_symmetry.space_group_name_H-M   'P 1'
#
loop_
_entity.id
_entity.type
_entity.pdbx_description
1 polymer ?
#
loop_
_entity_poly.entity_id
_entity_poly.type
_entity_poly.pdbx_seq_one_letter_code
_entity_poly.pdbx_strand_id
1 'polypeptide(L)'
;MAEDAWYYDAVQWAADAGVTNGTSKDHFSPDMSCTRAQAVMFLWNAAGNPTPKTTDNPFVDVSESAYYYQAMLWAAGEGITEGTGNNCFSPNMVVTRSQIVSFLYRYAGSPAVENAASFADVPATAYYADAVAWAMAEGVTEGTGNNCFSPLRDCTRAEMVCFLYNYLAK
;
A
#
# COMPACT_ATOMS: atom_id res chain seq x y z
N MET A 1 -12.96 -9.77 15.81
CA MET A 1 -13.22 -9.61 14.37
C MET A 1 -14.18 -10.72 13.96
N ALA A 2 -15.19 -10.43 13.15
CA ALA A 2 -16.15 -11.45 12.70
C ALA A 2 -15.48 -12.36 11.66
N GLU A 3 -15.65 -13.67 11.76
CA GLU A 3 -15.03 -14.65 10.86
C GLU A 3 -15.58 -14.60 9.42
N ASP A 4 -16.76 -14.01 9.24
CA ASP A 4 -17.42 -13.79 7.95
C ASP A 4 -17.06 -12.44 7.30
N ALA A 5 -16.17 -11.65 7.90
CA ALA A 5 -15.74 -10.39 7.32
C ALA A 5 -14.88 -10.63 6.07
N TRP A 6 -15.14 -9.87 4.99
CA TRP A 6 -14.45 -9.98 3.70
C TRP A 6 -12.92 -9.83 3.79
N TYR A 7 -12.41 -9.23 4.86
CA TYR A 7 -11.00 -9.02 5.13
C TYR A 7 -10.41 -10.00 6.16
N TYR A 8 -11.19 -10.99 6.63
CA TYR A 8 -10.80 -11.84 7.76
C TYR A 8 -9.49 -12.58 7.48
N ASP A 9 -9.41 -13.32 6.37
CA ASP A 9 -8.24 -14.12 6.01
C ASP A 9 -7.00 -13.24 5.79
N ALA A 10 -7.18 -12.06 5.16
CA ALA A 10 -6.09 -11.13 4.93
C ALA A 10 -5.54 -10.54 6.25
N VAL A 11 -6.41 -10.25 7.22
CA VAL A 11 -5.97 -9.73 8.53
C VAL A 11 -5.31 -10.82 9.36
N GLN A 12 -5.79 -12.07 9.31
CA GLN A 12 -5.14 -13.20 9.96
C GLN A 12 -3.75 -13.43 9.38
N TRP A 13 -3.65 -13.50 8.04
CA TRP A 13 -2.35 -13.60 7.38
C TRP A 13 -1.40 -12.46 7.77
N ALA A 14 -1.89 -11.23 7.78
CA ALA A 14 -1.07 -10.07 8.11
C ALA A 14 -0.56 -10.09 9.57
N ALA A 15 -1.36 -10.64 10.50
CA ALA A 15 -0.94 -10.84 11.88
C ALA A 15 0.08 -11.98 12.00
N ASP A 16 -0.18 -13.13 11.39
CA ASP A 16 0.68 -14.33 11.45
C ASP A 16 2.02 -14.10 10.75
N ALA A 17 2.03 -13.38 9.62
CA ALA A 17 3.24 -13.01 8.89
C ALA A 17 3.99 -11.80 9.48
N GLY A 18 3.50 -11.20 10.58
CA GLY A 18 4.13 -10.04 11.20
C GLY A 18 4.03 -8.75 10.39
N VAL A 19 3.12 -8.69 9.42
CA VAL A 19 2.88 -7.48 8.60
C VAL A 19 2.31 -6.36 9.46
N THR A 20 1.51 -6.72 10.48
CA THR A 20 0.92 -5.77 11.42
C THR A 20 0.79 -6.33 12.82
N ASN A 21 0.96 -5.47 13.83
CA ASN A 21 0.67 -5.76 15.23
C ASN A 21 -0.67 -5.14 15.69
N GLY A 22 -1.51 -4.71 14.73
CA GLY A 22 -2.76 -4.03 15.05
C GLY A 22 -2.58 -2.55 15.43
N THR A 23 -3.65 -1.97 15.98
CA THR A 23 -3.64 -0.62 16.56
C THR A 23 -3.52 -0.66 18.09
N SER A 24 -3.79 -1.83 18.68
CA SER A 24 -3.52 -2.20 20.06
C SER A 24 -3.46 -3.72 20.15
N LYS A 25 -3.17 -4.25 21.35
CA LYS A 25 -2.97 -5.70 21.58
C LYS A 25 -4.04 -6.59 20.94
N ASP A 26 -5.31 -6.16 20.97
CA ASP A 26 -6.44 -6.98 20.52
C ASP A 26 -7.28 -6.30 19.43
N HIS A 27 -6.75 -5.23 18.77
CA HIS A 27 -7.50 -4.45 17.79
C HIS A 27 -6.69 -4.21 16.52
N PHE A 28 -7.28 -4.54 15.39
CA PHE A 28 -6.74 -4.23 14.06
C PHE A 28 -7.26 -2.89 13.50
N SER A 29 -8.49 -2.49 13.87
CA SER A 29 -9.19 -1.29 13.38
C SER A 29 -9.32 -1.27 11.85
N PRO A 30 -10.08 -2.21 11.24
CA PRO A 30 -10.13 -2.43 9.80
C PRO A 30 -10.61 -1.21 9.00
N ASP A 31 -11.57 -0.47 9.54
CA ASP A 31 -12.22 0.66 8.87
C ASP A 31 -11.46 2.00 9.00
N MET A 32 -10.40 2.04 9.81
CA MET A 32 -9.56 3.23 9.89
C MET A 32 -8.82 3.47 8.57
N SER A 33 -8.80 4.73 8.12
CA SER A 33 -7.98 5.14 6.99
C SER A 33 -6.50 4.90 7.27
N CYS A 34 -5.77 4.42 6.26
CA CYS A 34 -4.35 4.14 6.34
C CYS A 34 -3.53 5.40 6.06
N THR A 35 -2.55 5.72 6.89
CA THR A 35 -1.60 6.80 6.62
C THR A 35 -0.44 6.33 5.75
N ARG A 36 0.28 7.27 5.12
CA ARG A 36 1.47 6.95 4.29
C ARG A 36 2.55 6.24 5.11
N ALA A 37 2.76 6.66 6.36
CA ALA A 37 3.68 5.97 7.26
C ALA A 37 3.26 4.52 7.52
N GLN A 38 1.98 4.28 7.75
CA GLN A 38 1.45 2.92 7.93
C GLN A 38 1.55 2.09 6.65
N ALA A 39 1.28 2.69 5.49
CA ALA A 39 1.36 2.00 4.21
C ALA A 39 2.77 1.47 3.91
N VAL A 40 3.81 2.29 4.08
CA VAL A 40 5.19 1.83 3.87
C VAL A 40 5.62 0.81 4.93
N MET A 41 5.13 0.93 6.18
CA MET A 41 5.39 -0.06 7.23
C MET A 41 4.78 -1.42 6.89
N PHE A 42 3.52 -1.46 6.46
CA PHE A 42 2.88 -2.72 6.06
C PHE A 42 3.63 -3.39 4.91
N LEU A 43 4.00 -2.62 3.89
CA LEU A 43 4.73 -3.13 2.74
C LEU A 43 6.14 -3.62 3.12
N TRP A 44 6.86 -2.86 3.94
CA TRP A 44 8.20 -3.21 4.42
C TRP A 44 8.19 -4.47 5.28
N ASN A 45 7.22 -4.58 6.20
CA ASN A 45 7.04 -5.78 7.01
C ASN A 45 6.70 -7.00 6.14
N ALA A 46 5.79 -6.85 5.18
CA ALA A 46 5.43 -7.90 4.24
C ALA A 46 6.60 -8.34 3.36
N ALA A 47 7.54 -7.43 3.06
CA ALA A 47 8.77 -7.72 2.34
C ALA A 47 9.87 -8.38 3.22
N GLY A 48 9.60 -8.63 4.52
CA GLY A 48 10.55 -9.24 5.45
C GLY A 48 11.56 -8.27 6.06
N ASN A 49 11.20 -7.00 6.17
CA ASN A 49 12.01 -5.93 6.78
C ASN A 49 13.40 -5.76 6.14
N PRO A 50 13.49 -5.62 4.81
CA PRO A 50 14.79 -5.50 4.15
C PRO A 50 15.54 -4.26 4.61
N THR A 51 16.86 -4.39 4.72
CA THR A 51 17.73 -3.26 5.08
C THR A 51 17.69 -2.20 3.97
N PRO A 52 17.46 -0.91 4.29
CA PRO A 52 17.54 0.17 3.31
C PRO A 52 18.90 0.22 2.60
N LYS A 53 18.90 0.55 1.31
CA LYS A 53 20.13 0.69 0.49
C LYS A 53 20.95 1.93 0.84
N THR A 54 20.35 2.90 1.50
CA THR A 54 20.95 4.17 1.89
C THR A 54 20.51 4.58 3.28
N THR A 55 21.34 5.38 3.95
CA THR A 55 21.00 6.05 5.21
C THR A 55 20.61 7.51 4.98
N ASP A 56 20.74 8.01 3.74
CA ASP A 56 20.42 9.38 3.39
C ASP A 56 18.90 9.58 3.36
N ASN A 57 18.42 10.43 4.25
CA ASN A 57 17.01 10.78 4.31
C ASN A 57 16.67 11.87 3.28
N PRO A 58 15.87 11.58 2.25
CA PRO A 58 15.51 12.57 1.24
C PRO A 58 14.39 13.51 1.67
N PHE A 59 13.77 13.28 2.85
CA PHE A 59 12.58 14.02 3.28
C PHE A 59 12.80 14.86 4.52
N VAL A 60 12.43 16.13 4.44
CA VAL A 60 12.62 17.12 5.50
C VAL A 60 11.63 16.99 6.65
N ASP A 61 10.52 16.28 6.44
CA ASP A 61 9.43 16.10 7.41
C ASP A 61 9.45 14.74 8.12
N VAL A 62 10.56 13.98 8.01
CA VAL A 62 10.74 12.68 8.65
C VAL A 62 11.91 12.73 9.63
N SER A 63 11.63 12.49 10.90
CA SER A 63 12.65 12.33 11.93
C SER A 63 13.29 10.95 11.89
N GLU A 64 14.60 10.87 12.16
CA GLU A 64 15.31 9.59 12.31
C GLU A 64 14.78 8.73 13.46
N SER A 65 14.14 9.33 14.45
CA SER A 65 13.50 8.65 15.58
C SER A 65 12.08 8.13 15.27
N ALA A 66 11.56 8.39 14.06
CA ALA A 66 10.22 7.94 13.69
C ALA A 66 10.16 6.41 13.57
N TYR A 67 9.08 5.78 14.07
CA TYR A 67 8.90 4.33 14.04
C TYR A 67 8.92 3.72 12.63
N TYR A 68 8.58 4.53 11.63
CA TYR A 68 8.55 4.16 10.21
C TYR A 68 9.82 4.57 9.44
N TYR A 69 10.84 5.09 10.11
CA TYR A 69 12.03 5.66 9.45
C TYR A 69 12.71 4.67 8.51
N GLN A 70 12.98 3.45 8.97
CA GLN A 70 13.65 2.41 8.17
C GLN A 70 12.78 1.97 6.98
N ALA A 71 11.48 1.81 7.18
CA ALA A 71 10.55 1.47 6.12
C ALA A 71 10.45 2.57 5.05
N MET A 72 10.46 3.83 5.48
CA MET A 72 10.46 4.98 4.57
C MET A 72 11.75 5.06 3.77
N LEU A 73 12.93 4.90 4.39
CA LEU A 73 14.22 4.88 3.69
C LEU A 73 14.28 3.74 2.66
N TRP A 74 13.83 2.55 3.04
CA TRP A 74 13.73 1.43 2.13
C TRP A 74 12.81 1.75 0.95
N ALA A 75 11.60 2.22 1.20
CA ALA A 75 10.63 2.53 0.16
C ALA A 75 11.13 3.63 -0.79
N ALA A 76 11.85 4.63 -0.28
CA ALA A 76 12.48 5.66 -1.10
C ALA A 76 13.65 5.08 -1.92
N GLY A 77 14.52 4.28 -1.30
CA GLY A 77 15.67 3.65 -1.96
C GLY A 77 15.30 2.62 -3.03
N GLU A 78 14.13 1.96 -2.91
CA GLU A 78 13.58 1.05 -3.92
C GLU A 78 12.73 1.79 -4.97
N GLY A 79 12.56 3.11 -4.90
CA GLY A 79 11.73 3.86 -5.82
C GLY A 79 10.22 3.63 -5.65
N ILE A 80 9.79 3.03 -4.54
CA ILE A 80 8.38 2.77 -4.23
C ILE A 80 7.66 4.09 -3.97
N THR A 81 8.33 5.04 -3.32
CA THR A 81 7.82 6.38 -3.07
C THR A 81 8.84 7.46 -3.40
N GLU A 82 8.37 8.55 -4.00
CA GLU A 82 9.13 9.78 -4.25
C GLU A 82 8.69 10.92 -3.33
N GLY A 83 7.83 10.61 -2.34
CA GLY A 83 7.21 11.61 -1.46
C GLY A 83 5.97 12.25 -2.08
N THR A 84 5.67 13.46 -1.59
CA THR A 84 4.49 14.24 -2.01
C THR A 84 4.86 15.59 -2.64
N GLY A 85 6.15 15.82 -2.87
CA GLY A 85 6.71 17.06 -3.37
C GLY A 85 7.42 17.87 -2.26
N ASN A 86 8.19 18.88 -2.66
CA ASN A 86 8.94 19.75 -1.76
C ASN A 86 9.83 19.00 -0.74
N ASN A 87 10.39 17.86 -1.14
CA ASN A 87 11.17 16.98 -0.28
C ASN A 87 10.39 16.53 0.98
N CYS A 88 9.07 16.36 0.88
CA CYS A 88 8.23 15.87 1.96
C CYS A 88 7.73 14.44 1.66
N PHE A 89 7.72 13.60 2.69
CA PHE A 89 7.10 12.28 2.68
C PHE A 89 5.61 12.35 3.02
N SER A 90 5.22 13.30 3.86
CA SER A 90 3.87 13.50 4.40
C SER A 90 3.36 12.27 5.17
N PRO A 91 4.04 11.84 6.25
CA PRO A 91 3.79 10.55 6.92
C PRO A 91 2.37 10.39 7.45
N ASN A 92 1.75 11.48 7.89
CA ASN A 92 0.39 11.47 8.48
C ASN A 92 -0.73 11.66 7.45
N MET A 93 -0.38 11.93 6.18
CA MET A 93 -1.38 12.04 5.13
C MET A 93 -2.04 10.68 4.89
N VAL A 94 -3.38 10.67 4.83
CA VAL A 94 -4.14 9.48 4.44
C VAL A 94 -3.82 9.14 2.98
N VAL A 95 -3.62 7.86 2.71
CA VAL A 95 -3.36 7.37 1.35
C VAL A 95 -4.65 6.98 0.65
N THR A 96 -4.71 7.26 -0.65
CA THR A 96 -5.80 6.80 -1.50
C THR A 96 -5.54 5.38 -2.00
N ARG A 97 -6.60 4.72 -2.48
CA ARG A 97 -6.50 3.38 -3.08
C ARG A 97 -5.52 3.35 -4.25
N SER A 98 -5.54 4.38 -5.12
CA SER A 98 -4.60 4.47 -6.23
C SER A 98 -3.14 4.61 -5.78
N GLN A 99 -2.87 5.32 -4.69
CA GLN A 99 -1.52 5.43 -4.14
C GLN A 99 -1.00 4.09 -3.61
N ILE A 100 -1.86 3.30 -2.95
CA ILE A 100 -1.47 1.97 -2.46
C ILE A 100 -1.13 1.03 -3.61
N VAL A 101 -1.99 0.91 -4.63
CA VAL A 101 -1.67 0.04 -5.77
C VAL A 101 -0.46 0.53 -6.55
N SER A 102 -0.20 1.85 -6.57
CA SER A 102 1.02 2.40 -7.16
C SER A 102 2.28 2.00 -6.37
N PHE A 103 2.21 1.93 -5.04
CA PHE A 103 3.32 1.43 -4.22
C PHE A 103 3.57 -0.06 -4.49
N LEU A 104 2.52 -0.87 -4.54
CA LEU A 104 2.64 -2.30 -4.85
C LEU A 104 3.17 -2.55 -6.26
N TYR A 105 2.68 -1.81 -7.24
CA TYR A 105 3.14 -1.88 -8.62
C TYR A 105 4.63 -1.56 -8.76
N ARG A 106 5.09 -0.50 -8.10
CA ARG A 106 6.52 -0.15 -8.06
C ARG A 106 7.34 -1.18 -7.30
N TYR A 107 6.82 -1.71 -6.21
CA TYR A 107 7.45 -2.83 -5.48
C TYR A 107 7.58 -4.08 -6.37
N ALA A 108 6.61 -4.35 -7.24
CA ALA A 108 6.66 -5.42 -8.24
C ALA A 108 7.64 -5.14 -9.40
N GLY A 109 8.32 -3.99 -9.42
CA GLY A 109 9.25 -3.59 -10.48
C GLY A 109 8.59 -2.93 -11.67
N SER A 110 7.36 -2.44 -11.52
CA SER A 110 6.59 -1.75 -12.57
C SER A 110 6.49 -2.55 -13.89
N PRO A 111 5.99 -3.79 -13.84
CA PRO A 111 5.93 -4.64 -15.03
C PRO A 111 5.04 -4.03 -16.12
N ALA A 112 5.37 -4.28 -17.39
CA ALA A 112 4.55 -3.84 -18.51
C ALA A 112 3.17 -4.53 -18.44
N VAL A 113 2.12 -3.75 -18.64
CA VAL A 113 0.74 -4.25 -18.66
C VAL A 113 0.24 -4.28 -20.08
N GLU A 114 0.11 -5.48 -20.64
CA GLU A 114 -0.46 -5.67 -21.99
C GLU A 114 -1.97 -5.86 -21.89
N ASN A 115 -2.73 -5.26 -22.83
CA ASN A 115 -4.19 -5.38 -22.94
C ASN A 115 -4.95 -5.07 -21.63
N ALA A 116 -4.56 -3.99 -20.97
CA ALA A 116 -5.11 -3.59 -19.69
C ALA A 116 -6.63 -3.38 -19.77
N ALA A 117 -7.39 -4.26 -19.10
CA ALA A 117 -8.75 -3.93 -18.74
C ALA A 117 -8.72 -2.72 -17.78
N SER A 118 -9.65 -1.79 -17.96
CA SER A 118 -9.68 -0.58 -17.15
C SER A 118 -11.04 -0.44 -16.46
N PHE A 119 -11.01 0.12 -15.27
CA PHE A 119 -12.22 0.56 -14.59
C PHE A 119 -12.74 1.86 -15.21
N ALA A 120 -14.06 2.05 -15.18
CA ALA A 120 -14.72 3.21 -15.81
C ALA A 120 -14.30 4.56 -15.20
N ASP A 121 -13.85 4.55 -13.95
CA ASP A 121 -13.43 5.73 -13.19
C ASP A 121 -11.89 5.92 -13.16
N VAL A 122 -11.15 5.19 -14.00
CA VAL A 122 -9.69 5.30 -14.13
C VAL A 122 -9.33 5.86 -15.51
N PRO A 123 -9.03 7.16 -15.62
CA PRO A 123 -8.58 7.75 -16.87
C PRO A 123 -7.25 7.13 -17.32
N ALA A 124 -7.13 6.80 -18.62
CA ALA A 124 -5.91 6.22 -19.17
C ALA A 124 -4.67 7.14 -19.04
N THR A 125 -4.88 8.44 -18.85
CA THR A 125 -3.80 9.42 -18.62
C THR A 125 -3.45 9.64 -17.17
N ALA A 126 -4.13 8.96 -16.23
CA ALA A 126 -3.84 9.09 -14.82
C ALA A 126 -2.48 8.43 -14.49
N TYR A 127 -1.69 9.03 -13.58
CA TYR A 127 -0.38 8.51 -13.19
C TYR A 127 -0.43 7.09 -12.60
N TYR A 128 -1.61 6.68 -12.14
CA TYR A 128 -1.87 5.37 -11.54
C TYR A 128 -2.55 4.38 -12.50
N ALA A 129 -2.78 4.76 -13.78
CA ALA A 129 -3.53 3.92 -14.71
C ALA A 129 -2.89 2.53 -14.88
N ASP A 130 -1.59 2.48 -15.15
CA ASP A 130 -0.85 1.22 -15.32
C ASP A 130 -0.83 0.40 -14.02
N ALA A 131 -0.67 1.05 -12.87
CA ALA A 131 -0.69 0.38 -11.57
C ALA A 131 -2.05 -0.25 -11.26
N VAL A 132 -3.15 0.43 -11.57
CA VAL A 132 -4.51 -0.11 -11.39
C VAL A 132 -4.78 -1.26 -12.37
N ALA A 133 -4.37 -1.12 -13.61
CA ALA A 133 -4.51 -2.16 -14.62
C ALA A 133 -3.71 -3.42 -14.27
N TRP A 134 -2.48 -3.26 -13.78
CA TRP A 134 -1.65 -4.33 -13.23
C TRP A 134 -2.33 -5.00 -12.03
N ALA A 135 -2.81 -4.20 -11.08
CA ALA A 135 -3.45 -4.73 -9.88
C ALA A 135 -4.72 -5.56 -10.20
N MET A 136 -5.46 -5.19 -11.23
CA MET A 136 -6.57 -5.96 -11.75
C MET A 136 -6.10 -7.27 -12.41
N ALA A 137 -5.09 -7.21 -13.27
CA ALA A 137 -4.55 -8.37 -13.99
C ALA A 137 -3.95 -9.42 -13.04
N GLU A 138 -3.24 -8.98 -12.00
CA GLU A 138 -2.66 -9.84 -10.96
C GLU A 138 -3.67 -10.30 -9.89
N GLY A 139 -4.94 -9.88 -9.99
CA GLY A 139 -5.97 -10.21 -9.01
C GLY A 139 -5.73 -9.57 -7.62
N VAL A 140 -4.94 -8.49 -7.58
CA VAL A 140 -4.74 -7.70 -6.36
C VAL A 140 -6.03 -7.00 -5.94
N THR A 141 -6.85 -6.62 -6.94
CA THR A 141 -8.13 -5.96 -6.74
C THR A 141 -9.16 -6.34 -7.80
N GLU A 142 -10.42 -6.45 -7.38
CA GLU A 142 -11.58 -6.57 -8.25
C GLU A 142 -12.35 -5.24 -8.38
N GLY A 143 -11.82 -4.17 -7.77
CA GLY A 143 -12.47 -2.87 -7.71
C GLY A 143 -13.41 -2.72 -6.53
N THR A 144 -14.39 -1.80 -6.67
CA THR A 144 -15.37 -1.48 -5.62
C THR A 144 -16.81 -1.76 -6.06
N GLY A 145 -16.97 -2.44 -7.19
CA GLY A 145 -18.26 -2.71 -7.84
C GLY A 145 -18.58 -1.72 -8.96
N ASN A 146 -19.61 -2.04 -9.75
CA ASN A 146 -20.06 -1.23 -10.89
C ASN A 146 -18.95 -0.83 -11.88
N ASN A 147 -17.98 -1.71 -12.10
CA ASN A 147 -16.80 -1.44 -12.93
C ASN A 147 -16.00 -0.21 -12.48
N CYS A 148 -15.94 0.06 -11.16
CA CYS A 148 -15.18 1.17 -10.57
C CYS A 148 -14.06 0.65 -9.66
N PHE A 149 -12.94 1.38 -9.64
CA PHE A 149 -11.82 1.17 -8.72
C PHE A 149 -11.87 2.09 -7.51
N SER A 150 -12.52 3.23 -7.64
CA SER A 150 -12.56 4.33 -6.66
C SER A 150 -11.15 4.86 -6.32
N PRO A 151 -10.38 5.35 -7.31
CA PRO A 151 -8.95 5.63 -7.16
C PRO A 151 -8.62 6.70 -6.13
N LEU A 152 -9.50 7.68 -5.95
CA LEU A 152 -9.30 8.83 -5.06
C LEU A 152 -9.90 8.62 -3.67
N ARG A 153 -10.60 7.51 -3.44
CA ARG A 153 -11.14 7.17 -2.12
C ARG A 153 -10.00 6.82 -1.17
N ASP A 154 -10.10 7.24 0.07
CA ASP A 154 -9.20 6.84 1.14
C ASP A 154 -9.12 5.32 1.22
N CYS A 155 -7.92 4.80 1.36
CA CYS A 155 -7.70 3.37 1.57
C CYS A 155 -7.78 3.06 3.06
N THR A 156 -8.60 2.08 3.42
CA THR A 156 -8.68 1.61 4.80
C THR A 156 -7.53 0.63 5.12
N ARG A 157 -7.31 0.38 6.41
CA ARG A 157 -6.32 -0.60 6.85
C ARG A 157 -6.68 -2.02 6.38
N ALA A 158 -7.97 -2.36 6.36
CA ALA A 158 -8.43 -3.65 5.82
C ALA A 158 -8.12 -3.77 4.34
N GLU A 159 -8.42 -2.75 3.53
CA GLU A 159 -8.11 -2.75 2.11
C GLU A 159 -6.62 -2.86 1.83
N MET A 160 -5.80 -2.16 2.62
CA MET A 160 -4.34 -2.24 2.50
C MET A 160 -3.82 -3.67 2.71
N VAL A 161 -4.24 -4.36 3.77
CA VAL A 161 -3.80 -5.74 4.00
C VAL A 161 -4.39 -6.72 2.98
N CYS A 162 -5.60 -6.48 2.47
CA CYS A 162 -6.18 -7.29 1.40
C CYS A 162 -5.38 -7.16 0.09
N PHE A 163 -4.95 -5.97 -0.29
CA PHE A 163 -4.08 -5.79 -1.44
C PHE A 163 -2.75 -6.53 -1.28
N LEU A 164 -2.12 -6.46 -0.10
CA LEU A 164 -0.91 -7.20 0.20
C LEU A 164 -1.13 -8.72 0.17
N TYR A 165 -2.19 -9.20 0.81
CA TYR A 165 -2.57 -10.61 0.86
C TYR A 165 -2.80 -11.17 -0.54
N ASN A 166 -3.60 -10.48 -1.35
CA ASN A 166 -3.90 -10.89 -2.71
C ASN A 166 -2.67 -10.95 -3.61
N TYR A 167 -1.65 -10.13 -3.34
CA TYR A 167 -0.42 -10.11 -4.12
C TYR A 167 0.64 -11.08 -3.61
N LEU A 168 0.82 -11.21 -2.29
CA LEU A 168 1.99 -11.88 -1.70
C LEU A 168 1.68 -13.25 -1.10
N ALA A 169 0.42 -13.54 -0.78
CA ALA A 169 0.03 -14.80 -0.11
C ALA A 169 -0.46 -15.88 -1.08
N LYS A 170 -0.41 -15.63 -2.38
CA LYS A 170 -0.82 -16.61 -3.41
C LYS A 170 0.29 -17.56 -3.77
#